data_487e413f22ad63c902a8a476571e677f
#
_entry.id   487e413f22ad63c902a8a476571e677f
#
_cell.length_a   1.000
_cell.length_b   1.000
_cell.length_c   1.000
_cell.angle_alpha   90.00
_cell.angle_beta   90.00
_cell.angle_gamma   90.00
#
_symmetry.space_group_name_H-M   'P 1'
#
loop_
_entity.id
_entity.type
_entity.pdbx_description
1 polymer ?
#
loop_
_entity_poly.entity_id
_entity_poly.type
_entity_poly.pdbx_seq_one_letter_code
_entity_poly.pdbx_strand_id
1 'polypeptide(L)'
;RRSSDLGISSIKGPTWLKEFNENNKQLEDLKILSGKVYSEKKKLIDRDIMYLTYGIEGEKNVSYEIKNSYIPMLALHDIRIEDGESVAQMDYILITKSFILVLETKALSRDITVNESGEFIRYFKNKEGKVYRKEGIYSPVAQNERHVRVLTEYLKKNKMIKKYPIYSCVVIANSKSVINKYKAPKEIKSQIIKYDQLTSFIKEKLNYHK
;
A
#
# COMPACT_ATOMS: atom_id res chain seq x y z
N ARG A 1 -29.72 8.10 18.68
CA ARG A 1 -28.58 9.00 18.38
C ARG A 1 -27.84 8.40 17.19
N ARG A 2 -27.81 9.11 16.07
CA ARG A 2 -27.10 8.69 14.84
C ARG A 2 -25.59 8.71 15.12
N SER A 3 -24.94 7.55 15.16
CA SER A 3 -23.51 7.37 15.42
C SER A 3 -22.67 7.46 14.14
N SER A 4 -22.89 8.44 13.31
CA SER A 4 -22.22 8.51 12.01
C SER A 4 -21.54 9.83 11.68
N ASP A 5 -21.43 10.74 12.64
CA ASP A 5 -20.76 12.01 12.37
C ASP A 5 -19.35 11.99 12.99
N LEU A 6 -18.42 11.37 12.25
CA LEU A 6 -16.97 11.44 12.56
C LEU A 6 -16.39 12.85 12.34
N GLY A 7 -17.24 13.88 12.17
CA GLY A 7 -16.80 15.24 11.87
C GLY A 7 -16.17 15.40 10.47
N ILE A 8 -16.17 14.35 9.65
CA ILE A 8 -15.56 14.37 8.30
C ILE A 8 -16.29 15.33 7.38
N SER A 9 -17.56 15.62 7.65
CA SER A 9 -18.36 16.59 6.89
C SER A 9 -17.82 18.03 6.94
N SER A 10 -17.03 18.37 7.96
CA SER A 10 -16.38 19.69 8.10
C SER A 10 -14.99 19.77 7.46
N ILE A 11 -14.42 18.63 7.05
CA ILE A 11 -13.07 18.54 6.46
C ILE A 11 -13.14 18.94 4.99
N LYS A 12 -12.30 19.88 4.58
CA LYS A 12 -12.28 20.40 3.19
C LYS A 12 -11.27 19.67 2.28
N GLY A 13 -10.37 18.90 2.85
CA GLY A 13 -9.32 18.17 2.12
C GLY A 13 -8.72 17.08 2.99
N PRO A 14 -7.61 16.45 2.57
CA PRO A 14 -6.92 15.43 3.35
C PRO A 14 -6.44 16.01 4.68
N THR A 15 -6.80 15.37 5.77
CA THR A 15 -6.36 15.74 7.13
C THR A 15 -5.60 14.57 7.71
N TRP A 16 -4.34 14.79 8.03
CA TRP A 16 -3.46 13.77 8.57
C TRP A 16 -3.65 13.62 10.07
N LEU A 17 -3.93 12.41 10.52
CA LEU A 17 -3.89 12.02 11.94
C LEU A 17 -2.54 11.42 12.31
N LYS A 18 -1.88 10.77 11.36
CA LYS A 18 -0.48 10.32 11.43
C LYS A 18 0.15 10.53 10.06
N GLU A 19 1.07 11.45 9.94
CA GLU A 19 1.72 11.80 8.69
C GLU A 19 2.79 10.77 8.30
N PHE A 20 3.14 10.76 7.00
CA PHE A 20 4.30 10.05 6.50
C PHE A 20 5.57 10.61 7.13
N ASN A 21 6.44 9.71 7.59
CA ASN A 21 7.75 10.03 8.14
C ASN A 21 8.82 9.24 7.38
N GLU A 22 9.79 9.95 6.82
CA GLU A 22 10.93 9.35 6.11
C GLU A 22 11.93 8.69 7.06
N ASN A 23 11.93 9.04 8.37
CA ASN A 23 12.86 8.49 9.35
C ASN A 23 12.53 7.02 9.59
N ASN A 24 13.44 6.16 9.16
CA ASN A 24 13.33 4.73 9.33
C ASN A 24 14.56 4.22 10.08
N LYS A 25 14.36 3.83 11.33
CA LYS A 25 15.43 3.35 12.21
C LYS A 25 16.15 2.13 11.61
N GLN A 26 15.42 1.21 10.98
CA GLN A 26 16.03 0.04 10.37
C GLN A 26 16.98 0.43 9.23
N LEU A 27 16.60 1.44 8.42
CA LEU A 27 17.47 1.95 7.35
C LEU A 27 18.75 2.60 7.93
N GLU A 28 18.62 3.36 9.00
CA GLU A 28 19.76 3.97 9.69
C GLU A 28 20.70 2.90 10.27
N ASP A 29 20.14 1.90 10.96
CA ASP A 29 20.89 0.78 11.54
C ASP A 29 21.62 -0.03 10.46
N LEU A 30 20.96 -0.31 9.32
CA LEU A 30 21.58 -1.00 8.18
C LEU A 30 22.71 -0.19 7.54
N LYS A 31 22.57 1.13 7.42
CA LYS A 31 23.64 2.01 6.91
C LYS A 31 24.87 2.01 7.83
N ILE A 32 24.65 2.06 9.14
CA ILE A 32 25.72 1.96 10.14
C ILE A 32 26.41 0.61 10.04
N LEU A 33 25.64 -0.48 9.92
CA LEU A 33 26.17 -1.83 9.81
C LEU A 33 26.97 -2.00 8.51
N SER A 34 26.48 -1.51 7.37
CA SER A 34 27.17 -1.55 6.08
C SER A 34 28.54 -0.89 6.14
N GLY A 35 28.70 0.20 6.91
CA GLY A 35 29.98 0.86 7.13
C GLY A 35 30.99 0.06 7.96
N LYS A 36 30.54 -0.95 8.71
CA LYS A 36 31.37 -1.78 9.59
C LYS A 36 31.70 -3.18 9.03
N VAL A 37 31.04 -3.60 7.95
CA VAL A 37 31.17 -4.95 7.39
C VAL A 37 31.97 -4.90 6.08
N TYR A 38 33.04 -5.68 5.99
CA TYR A 38 33.94 -5.74 4.84
C TYR A 38 33.94 -7.11 4.13
N SER A 39 32.96 -7.95 4.39
CA SER A 39 32.83 -9.32 3.81
C SER A 39 31.77 -9.37 2.72
N GLU A 40 31.61 -10.56 2.09
CA GLU A 40 30.49 -10.82 1.13
C GLU A 40 29.10 -10.48 1.71
N LYS A 41 28.95 -10.50 3.03
CA LYS A 41 27.72 -10.10 3.72
C LYS A 41 27.34 -8.62 3.47
N LYS A 42 28.34 -7.77 3.18
CA LYS A 42 28.12 -6.36 2.84
C LYS A 42 27.16 -6.22 1.65
N LYS A 43 27.30 -7.05 0.62
CA LYS A 43 26.44 -7.05 -0.58
C LYS A 43 24.95 -7.29 -0.23
N LEU A 44 24.70 -8.16 0.76
CA LEU A 44 23.35 -8.44 1.24
C LEU A 44 22.76 -7.22 1.99
N ILE A 45 23.57 -6.60 2.85
CA ILE A 45 23.17 -5.40 3.60
C ILE A 45 22.89 -4.24 2.64
N ASP A 46 23.77 -4.01 1.66
CA ASP A 46 23.60 -2.93 0.67
C ASP A 46 22.35 -3.14 -0.19
N ARG A 47 22.04 -4.40 -0.52
CA ARG A 47 20.80 -4.77 -1.20
C ARG A 47 19.57 -4.46 -0.35
N ASP A 48 19.60 -4.79 0.93
CA ASP A 48 18.49 -4.56 1.84
C ASP A 48 18.28 -3.06 2.09
N ILE A 49 19.36 -2.26 2.19
CA ILE A 49 19.31 -0.80 2.20
C ILE A 49 18.61 -0.28 0.94
N MET A 50 18.99 -0.79 -0.24
CA MET A 50 18.37 -0.38 -1.50
C MET A 50 16.86 -0.66 -1.53
N TYR A 51 16.44 -1.87 -1.13
CA TYR A 51 15.03 -2.23 -1.12
C TYR A 51 14.22 -1.38 -0.13
N LEU A 52 14.77 -1.13 1.06
CA LEU A 52 14.12 -0.31 2.06
C LEU A 52 14.00 1.16 1.61
N THR A 53 15.06 1.68 0.97
CA THR A 53 15.03 3.04 0.38
C THR A 53 13.95 3.15 -0.70
N TYR A 54 13.84 2.17 -1.61
CA TYR A 54 12.78 2.16 -2.62
C TYR A 54 11.38 2.06 -2.01
N GLY A 55 11.23 1.32 -0.91
CA GLY A 55 9.97 1.23 -0.17
C GLY A 55 9.55 2.60 0.35
N ILE A 56 10.46 3.29 1.05
CA ILE A 56 10.23 4.62 1.63
C ILE A 56 9.90 5.65 0.52
N GLU A 57 10.63 5.64 -0.59
CA GLU A 57 10.33 6.51 -1.73
C GLU A 57 8.94 6.23 -2.33
N GLY A 58 8.56 4.96 -2.39
CA GLY A 58 7.23 4.55 -2.84
C GLY A 58 6.13 5.09 -1.94
N GLU A 59 6.27 4.95 -0.63
CA GLU A 59 5.32 5.49 0.34
C GLU A 59 5.27 7.04 0.26
N LYS A 60 6.40 7.70 0.07
CA LYS A 60 6.47 9.14 -0.15
C LYS A 60 5.65 9.60 -1.37
N ASN A 61 5.74 8.87 -2.49
CA ASN A 61 4.94 9.15 -3.68
C ASN A 61 3.45 9.04 -3.40
N VAL A 62 3.02 7.99 -2.66
CA VAL A 62 1.63 7.81 -2.25
C VAL A 62 1.18 8.94 -1.31
N SER A 63 2.01 9.31 -0.33
CA SER A 63 1.73 10.45 0.56
C SER A 63 1.51 11.75 -0.23
N TYR A 64 2.33 12.00 -1.24
CA TYR A 64 2.20 13.15 -2.12
C TYR A 64 0.84 13.17 -2.85
N GLU A 65 0.43 12.04 -3.44
CA GLU A 65 -0.86 11.92 -4.12
C GLU A 65 -2.05 12.12 -3.17
N ILE A 66 -1.97 11.55 -1.97
CA ILE A 66 -3.00 11.76 -0.93
C ILE A 66 -3.12 13.26 -0.61
N LYS A 67 -1.98 13.90 -0.31
CA LYS A 67 -1.93 15.32 0.09
C LYS A 67 -2.50 16.25 -0.99
N ASN A 68 -2.25 15.94 -2.26
CA ASN A 68 -2.68 16.75 -3.40
C ASN A 68 -4.01 16.30 -4.03
N SER A 69 -4.72 15.36 -3.41
CA SER A 69 -6.01 14.86 -3.92
C SER A 69 -7.16 15.87 -3.78
N TYR A 70 -7.06 16.76 -2.78
CA TYR A 70 -8.14 17.70 -2.36
C TYR A 70 -9.43 16.98 -1.97
N ILE A 71 -9.39 15.68 -1.64
CA ILE A 71 -10.55 14.92 -1.23
C ILE A 71 -10.69 15.01 0.30
N PRO A 72 -11.88 15.37 0.84
CA PRO A 72 -12.13 15.33 2.26
C PRO A 72 -12.00 13.93 2.83
N MET A 73 -10.94 13.69 3.63
CA MET A 73 -10.68 12.41 4.29
C MET A 73 -9.71 12.59 5.45
N LEU A 74 -9.73 11.64 6.38
CA LEU A 74 -8.67 11.47 7.37
C LEU A 74 -7.64 10.47 6.82
N ALA A 75 -6.36 10.73 7.02
CA ALA A 75 -5.27 9.89 6.56
C ALA A 75 -4.34 9.50 7.71
N LEU A 76 -3.96 8.23 7.75
CA LEU A 76 -3.00 7.69 8.70
C LEU A 76 -1.96 6.88 7.92
N HIS A 77 -0.69 7.05 8.28
CA HIS A 77 0.43 6.31 7.72
C HIS A 77 1.01 5.34 8.75
N ASP A 78 1.47 4.16 8.30
CA ASP A 78 2.18 3.17 9.09
C ASP A 78 1.42 2.80 10.39
N ILE A 79 0.25 2.19 10.22
CA ILE A 79 -0.60 1.77 11.34
C ILE A 79 -0.43 0.27 11.59
N ARG A 80 -0.01 -0.05 12.81
CA ARG A 80 0.07 -1.42 13.31
C ARG A 80 -1.09 -1.69 14.27
N ILE A 81 -1.82 -2.77 14.03
CA ILE A 81 -2.88 -3.28 14.90
C ILE A 81 -2.51 -4.68 15.36
N GLU A 82 -2.66 -4.93 16.65
CA GLU A 82 -2.52 -6.24 17.27
C GLU A 82 -3.83 -6.59 17.99
N ASP A 83 -4.43 -7.71 17.65
CA ASP A 83 -5.63 -8.24 18.29
C ASP A 83 -5.48 -9.74 18.53
N GLY A 84 -5.09 -10.12 19.73
CA GLY A 84 -4.68 -11.48 20.07
C GLY A 84 -3.47 -11.92 19.26
N GLU A 85 -3.61 -13.02 18.51
CA GLU A 85 -2.56 -13.54 17.62
C GLU A 85 -2.54 -12.85 16.24
N SER A 86 -3.54 -12.02 15.95
CA SER A 86 -3.65 -11.34 14.66
C SER A 86 -2.89 -10.02 14.67
N VAL A 87 -1.97 -9.87 13.71
CA VAL A 87 -1.20 -8.64 13.52
C VAL A 87 -1.38 -8.16 12.08
N ALA A 88 -1.65 -6.87 11.93
CA ALA A 88 -1.67 -6.19 10.63
C ALA A 88 -0.89 -4.89 10.72
N GLN A 89 0.00 -4.67 9.77
CA GLN A 89 0.69 -3.40 9.56
C GLN A 89 0.27 -2.88 8.19
N MET A 90 -0.35 -1.71 8.17
CA MET A 90 -0.94 -1.09 6.99
C MET A 90 -0.18 0.17 6.65
N ASP A 91 0.25 0.30 5.39
CA ASP A 91 1.02 1.46 4.96
C ASP A 91 0.17 2.73 5.07
N TYR A 92 -1.07 2.69 4.59
CA TYR A 92 -2.00 3.81 4.73
C TYR A 92 -3.42 3.35 5.05
N ILE A 93 -4.11 4.12 5.89
CA ILE A 93 -5.56 4.04 6.10
C ILE A 93 -6.16 5.40 5.75
N LEU A 94 -7.07 5.41 4.78
CA LEU A 94 -7.83 6.60 4.38
C LEU A 94 -9.29 6.43 4.81
N ILE A 95 -9.81 7.38 5.61
CA ILE A 95 -11.17 7.35 6.12
C ILE A 95 -11.94 8.48 5.45
N THR A 96 -12.88 8.13 4.58
CA THR A 96 -13.79 9.07 3.90
C THR A 96 -15.13 9.14 4.63
N LYS A 97 -16.07 9.92 4.14
CA LYS A 97 -17.45 9.93 4.68
C LYS A 97 -18.24 8.64 4.37
N SER A 98 -17.79 7.81 3.43
CA SER A 98 -18.57 6.68 2.91
C SER A 98 -17.88 5.33 3.10
N PHE A 99 -16.55 5.29 3.24
CA PHE A 99 -15.78 4.07 3.37
C PHE A 99 -14.40 4.32 3.97
N ILE A 100 -13.78 3.24 4.44
CA ILE A 100 -12.35 3.19 4.75
C ILE A 100 -11.63 2.51 3.58
N LEU A 101 -10.45 3.01 3.21
CA LEU A 101 -9.58 2.43 2.20
C LEU A 101 -8.23 2.10 2.83
N VAL A 102 -7.86 0.83 2.82
CA VAL A 102 -6.55 0.35 3.26
C VAL A 102 -5.66 0.24 2.03
N LEU A 103 -4.52 0.94 2.05
CA LEU A 103 -3.54 0.88 0.98
C LEU A 103 -2.34 0.04 1.39
N GLU A 104 -1.91 -0.81 0.48
CA GLU A 104 -0.62 -1.51 0.50
C GLU A 104 0.24 -0.92 -0.62
N THR A 105 1.38 -0.36 -0.28
CA THR A 105 2.30 0.28 -1.23
C THR A 105 3.36 -0.70 -1.69
N LYS A 106 3.58 -0.80 -2.99
CA LYS A 106 4.63 -1.65 -3.57
C LYS A 106 5.52 -0.85 -4.52
N ALA A 107 6.76 -0.62 -4.10
CA ALA A 107 7.81 -0.01 -4.92
C ALA A 107 8.50 -1.06 -5.80
N LEU A 108 7.74 -1.71 -6.68
CA LEU A 108 8.25 -2.76 -7.55
C LEU A 108 9.21 -2.18 -8.60
N SER A 109 10.40 -2.73 -8.72
CA SER A 109 11.45 -2.24 -9.62
C SER A 109 11.47 -2.90 -11.00
N ARG A 110 10.53 -3.83 -11.26
CA ARG A 110 10.49 -4.66 -12.48
C ARG A 110 9.07 -4.79 -12.98
N ASP A 111 8.94 -5.25 -14.24
CA ASP A 111 7.65 -5.56 -14.84
C ASP A 111 6.99 -6.74 -14.10
N ILE A 112 5.70 -6.59 -13.85
CA ILE A 112 4.86 -7.58 -13.17
C ILE A 112 3.71 -7.97 -14.10
N THR A 113 3.43 -9.25 -14.18
CA THR A 113 2.20 -9.76 -14.79
C THR A 113 1.37 -10.45 -13.71
N VAL A 114 0.08 -10.16 -13.68
CA VAL A 114 -0.91 -10.93 -12.94
C VAL A 114 -1.63 -11.83 -13.93
N ASN A 115 -1.50 -13.16 -13.76
CA ASN A 115 -2.06 -14.13 -14.68
C ASN A 115 -3.56 -14.42 -14.42
N GLU A 116 -4.15 -15.33 -15.18
CA GLU A 116 -5.54 -15.75 -15.07
C GLU A 116 -5.87 -16.42 -13.72
N SER A 117 -4.88 -17.03 -13.06
CA SER A 117 -5.02 -17.62 -11.72
C SER A 117 -4.84 -16.59 -10.60
N GLY A 118 -4.53 -15.32 -10.93
CA GLY A 118 -4.26 -14.28 -9.95
C GLY A 118 -2.84 -14.31 -9.36
N GLU A 119 -1.92 -15.08 -9.95
CA GLU A 119 -0.54 -15.13 -9.52
C GLU A 119 0.24 -13.91 -10.02
N PHE A 120 1.06 -13.36 -9.16
CA PHE A 120 1.94 -12.25 -9.47
C PHE A 120 3.31 -12.78 -9.89
N ILE A 121 3.73 -12.49 -11.13
CA ILE A 121 4.97 -12.97 -11.74
C ILE A 121 5.84 -11.77 -12.10
N ARG A 122 7.06 -11.75 -11.56
CA ARG A 122 8.10 -10.78 -11.87
C ARG A 122 8.98 -11.31 -13.01
N TYR A 123 9.30 -10.44 -13.96
CA TYR A 123 10.15 -10.77 -15.09
C TYR A 123 11.49 -10.04 -15.01
N PHE A 124 12.57 -10.79 -15.20
CA PHE A 124 13.93 -10.27 -15.28
C PHE A 124 14.36 -10.31 -16.74
N LYS A 125 14.70 -9.14 -17.28
CA LYS A 125 15.14 -8.96 -18.67
C LYS A 125 16.63 -8.58 -18.69
N ASN A 126 17.36 -9.07 -19.70
CA ASN A 126 18.70 -8.61 -19.99
C ASN A 126 18.69 -7.22 -20.70
N LYS A 127 19.88 -6.71 -21.05
CA LYS A 127 20.01 -5.41 -21.73
C LYS A 127 19.31 -5.35 -23.10
N GLU A 128 19.11 -6.50 -23.74
CA GLU A 128 18.43 -6.66 -25.02
C GLU A 128 16.91 -6.84 -24.87
N GLY A 129 16.38 -6.77 -23.64
CA GLY A 129 14.96 -6.94 -23.34
C GLY A 129 14.47 -8.39 -23.27
N LYS A 130 15.37 -9.38 -23.46
CA LYS A 130 15.04 -10.82 -23.41
C LYS A 130 14.85 -11.27 -21.96
N VAL A 131 13.74 -11.94 -21.67
CA VAL A 131 13.47 -12.55 -20.36
C VAL A 131 14.40 -13.71 -20.13
N TYR A 132 15.19 -13.67 -19.07
CA TYR A 132 16.09 -14.74 -18.66
C TYR A 132 15.68 -15.42 -17.35
N ARG A 133 14.83 -14.78 -16.56
CA ARG A 133 14.32 -15.33 -15.29
C ARG A 133 12.89 -14.84 -15.03
N LYS A 134 12.07 -15.73 -14.47
CA LYS A 134 10.74 -15.43 -13.93
C LYS A 134 10.73 -15.81 -12.46
N GLU A 135 9.97 -15.05 -11.65
CA GLU A 135 9.86 -15.28 -10.21
C GLU A 135 8.42 -14.99 -9.78
N GLY A 136 7.80 -15.97 -9.11
CA GLY A 136 6.53 -15.76 -8.43
C GLY A 136 6.75 -14.90 -7.18
N ILE A 137 5.87 -13.95 -6.94
CA ILE A 137 5.88 -13.16 -5.71
C ILE A 137 4.57 -13.36 -4.96
N TYR A 138 4.63 -13.30 -3.64
CA TYR A 138 3.42 -13.35 -2.82
C TYR A 138 2.45 -12.24 -3.23
N SER A 139 1.16 -12.59 -3.34
CA SER A 139 0.14 -11.65 -3.78
C SER A 139 -0.02 -10.47 -2.81
N PRO A 140 0.31 -9.23 -3.23
CA PRO A 140 0.09 -8.06 -2.38
C PRO A 140 -1.40 -7.77 -2.17
N VAL A 141 -2.27 -8.24 -3.06
CA VAL A 141 -3.73 -8.17 -2.89
C VAL A 141 -4.16 -9.08 -1.74
N ALA A 142 -3.73 -10.35 -1.72
CA ALA A 142 -4.03 -11.27 -0.63
C ALA A 142 -3.46 -10.78 0.72
N GLN A 143 -2.29 -10.14 0.70
CA GLN A 143 -1.70 -9.52 1.87
C GLN A 143 -2.61 -8.41 2.41
N ASN A 144 -3.01 -7.48 1.57
CA ASN A 144 -3.82 -6.33 1.98
C ASN A 144 -5.26 -6.72 2.36
N GLU A 145 -5.85 -7.71 1.70
CA GLU A 145 -7.16 -8.27 2.09
C GLU A 145 -7.12 -8.87 3.51
N ARG A 146 -6.00 -9.49 3.89
CA ARG A 146 -5.80 -9.95 5.28
C ARG A 146 -5.73 -8.77 6.25
N HIS A 147 -5.04 -7.68 5.89
CA HIS A 147 -5.01 -6.45 6.69
C HIS A 147 -6.41 -5.86 6.87
N VAL A 148 -7.19 -5.78 5.77
CA VAL A 148 -8.60 -5.33 5.81
C VAL A 148 -9.44 -6.19 6.74
N ARG A 149 -9.26 -7.51 6.72
CA ARG A 149 -9.99 -8.41 7.61
C ARG A 149 -9.65 -8.15 9.08
N VAL A 150 -8.36 -8.07 9.43
CA VAL A 150 -7.92 -7.77 10.81
C VAL A 150 -8.46 -6.43 11.28
N LEU A 151 -8.35 -5.38 10.47
CA LEU A 151 -8.89 -4.06 10.78
C LEU A 151 -10.42 -4.11 10.98
N THR A 152 -11.13 -4.84 10.12
CA THR A 152 -12.60 -4.96 10.19
C THR A 152 -13.02 -5.64 11.48
N GLU A 153 -12.37 -6.72 11.86
CA GLU A 153 -12.64 -7.47 13.10
C GLU A 153 -12.36 -6.60 14.32
N TYR A 154 -11.21 -5.93 14.35
CA TYR A 154 -10.83 -5.01 15.41
C TYR A 154 -11.87 -3.89 15.61
N LEU A 155 -12.27 -3.21 14.52
CA LEU A 155 -13.23 -2.10 14.58
C LEU A 155 -14.63 -2.58 15.02
N LYS A 156 -15.08 -3.76 14.58
CA LYS A 156 -16.35 -4.35 14.99
C LYS A 156 -16.35 -4.78 16.46
N LYS A 157 -15.30 -5.46 16.91
CA LYS A 157 -15.11 -5.91 18.30
C LYS A 157 -15.17 -4.73 19.27
N ASN A 158 -14.54 -3.62 18.89
CA ASN A 158 -14.52 -2.39 19.68
C ASN A 158 -15.76 -1.49 19.44
N LYS A 159 -16.78 -1.98 18.73
CA LYS A 159 -18.04 -1.26 18.44
C LYS A 159 -17.85 0.11 17.75
N MET A 160 -16.71 0.28 17.05
CA MET A 160 -16.40 1.54 16.35
C MET A 160 -17.15 1.65 15.03
N ILE A 161 -17.47 0.53 14.39
CA ILE A 161 -18.27 0.48 13.17
C ILE A 161 -19.38 -0.59 13.28
N LYS A 162 -20.50 -0.39 12.57
CA LYS A 162 -21.57 -1.41 12.40
C LYS A 162 -21.55 -1.96 10.98
N LYS A 163 -21.81 -1.11 10.00
CA LYS A 163 -21.86 -1.43 8.57
C LYS A 163 -21.16 -0.30 7.80
N TYR A 164 -19.83 -0.28 7.89
CA TYR A 164 -19.04 0.72 7.18
C TYR A 164 -18.10 0.01 6.23
N PRO A 165 -18.18 0.26 4.92
CA PRO A 165 -17.37 -0.48 3.95
C PRO A 165 -15.87 -0.23 4.16
N ILE A 166 -15.07 -1.31 4.11
CA ILE A 166 -13.62 -1.22 4.13
C ILE A 166 -13.09 -1.90 2.87
N TYR A 167 -12.35 -1.16 2.07
CA TYR A 167 -11.79 -1.61 0.81
C TYR A 167 -10.29 -1.80 0.89
N SER A 168 -9.79 -2.73 0.09
CA SER A 168 -8.37 -2.97 -0.17
C SER A 168 -7.96 -2.29 -1.47
N CYS A 169 -6.75 -1.71 -1.49
CA CYS A 169 -6.13 -1.22 -2.72
C CYS A 169 -4.60 -1.39 -2.63
N VAL A 170 -4.02 -2.01 -3.64
CA VAL A 170 -2.58 -2.12 -3.83
C VAL A 170 -2.11 -1.02 -4.77
N VAL A 171 -1.20 -0.19 -4.29
CA VAL A 171 -0.66 0.96 -5.02
C VAL A 171 0.75 0.67 -5.48
N ILE A 172 0.93 0.64 -6.79
CA ILE A 172 2.25 0.51 -7.40
C ILE A 172 2.90 1.89 -7.45
N ALA A 173 3.89 2.09 -6.62
CA ALA A 173 4.47 3.40 -6.33
C ALA A 173 5.72 3.75 -7.15
N ASN A 174 6.15 2.86 -8.06
CA ASN A 174 7.24 3.14 -8.98
C ASN A 174 6.70 3.54 -10.36
N SER A 175 7.01 4.75 -10.82
CA SER A 175 6.57 5.27 -12.13
C SER A 175 7.05 4.44 -13.32
N LYS A 176 8.21 3.80 -13.20
CA LYS A 176 8.86 3.00 -14.25
C LYS A 176 8.36 1.57 -14.34
N SER A 177 7.62 1.08 -13.34
CA SER A 177 7.11 -0.30 -13.34
C SER A 177 5.90 -0.43 -14.25
N VAL A 178 5.91 -1.47 -15.09
CA VAL A 178 4.77 -1.85 -15.92
C VAL A 178 4.06 -3.03 -15.26
N ILE A 179 2.74 -2.86 -15.05
CA ILE A 179 1.89 -3.95 -14.58
C ILE A 179 0.96 -4.40 -15.68
N ASN A 180 1.14 -5.64 -16.11
CA ASN A 180 0.19 -6.30 -16.99
C ASN A 180 -0.82 -7.11 -16.16
N LYS A 181 -2.03 -6.61 -16.05
CA LYS A 181 -3.14 -7.24 -15.33
C LYS A 181 -4.33 -7.54 -16.25
N TYR A 182 -4.09 -7.58 -17.56
CA TYR A 182 -5.17 -7.74 -18.55
C TYR A 182 -5.95 -9.04 -18.32
N LYS A 183 -5.24 -10.14 -18.12
CA LYS A 183 -5.81 -11.47 -17.89
C LYS A 183 -6.18 -11.76 -16.43
N ALA A 184 -5.85 -10.88 -15.50
CA ALA A 184 -6.13 -11.09 -14.10
C ALA A 184 -7.64 -11.16 -13.80
N PRO A 185 -8.06 -11.97 -12.79
CA PRO A 185 -9.42 -11.97 -12.30
C PRO A 185 -9.90 -10.55 -11.94
N LYS A 186 -11.18 -10.26 -12.20
CA LYS A 186 -11.75 -8.92 -12.01
C LYS A 186 -11.57 -8.41 -10.58
N GLU A 187 -11.73 -9.29 -9.61
CA GLU A 187 -11.63 -9.01 -8.17
C GLU A 187 -10.21 -8.54 -7.81
N ILE A 188 -9.19 -9.18 -8.39
CA ILE A 188 -7.77 -8.80 -8.19
C ILE A 188 -7.43 -7.53 -8.97
N LYS A 189 -7.82 -7.52 -10.26
CA LYS A 189 -7.52 -6.41 -11.18
C LYS A 189 -8.04 -5.07 -10.69
N SER A 190 -9.22 -5.04 -10.07
CA SER A 190 -9.87 -3.83 -9.57
C SER A 190 -9.22 -3.25 -8.32
N GLN A 191 -8.37 -4.02 -7.64
CA GLN A 191 -7.66 -3.59 -6.44
C GLN A 191 -6.23 -3.06 -6.70
N ILE A 192 -5.75 -3.10 -7.95
CA ILE A 192 -4.37 -2.72 -8.28
C ILE A 192 -4.39 -1.44 -9.12
N ILE A 193 -3.72 -0.41 -8.65
CA ILE A 193 -3.55 0.87 -9.35
C ILE A 193 -2.10 1.34 -9.30
N LYS A 194 -1.74 2.27 -10.19
CA LYS A 194 -0.52 3.07 -10.02
C LYS A 194 -0.81 4.27 -9.10
N TYR A 195 0.21 4.79 -8.43
CA TYR A 195 0.05 5.86 -7.45
C TYR A 195 -0.60 7.12 -8.03
N ASP A 196 -0.31 7.48 -9.28
CA ASP A 196 -0.90 8.60 -10.02
C ASP A 196 -2.40 8.42 -10.34
N GLN A 197 -2.95 7.21 -10.17
CA GLN A 197 -4.37 6.88 -10.34
C GLN A 197 -5.16 6.96 -9.01
N LEU A 198 -4.50 7.18 -7.87
CA LEU A 198 -5.11 7.08 -6.55
C LEU A 198 -6.28 8.05 -6.38
N THR A 199 -6.10 9.31 -6.78
CA THR A 199 -7.15 10.34 -6.69
C THR A 199 -8.40 9.97 -7.49
N SER A 200 -8.22 9.48 -8.72
CA SER A 200 -9.33 9.02 -9.57
C SER A 200 -10.04 7.81 -8.97
N PHE A 201 -9.28 6.84 -8.47
CA PHE A 201 -9.82 5.65 -7.82
C PHE A 201 -10.69 6.00 -6.61
N ILE A 202 -10.25 6.91 -5.75
CA ILE A 202 -11.02 7.35 -4.58
C ILE A 202 -12.31 8.07 -5.03
N LYS A 203 -12.23 8.94 -6.04
CA LYS A 203 -13.40 9.64 -6.58
C LYS A 203 -14.44 8.69 -7.17
N GLU A 204 -14.04 7.68 -7.92
CA GLU A 204 -14.93 6.64 -8.45
C GLU A 204 -15.63 5.89 -7.33
N LYS A 205 -14.91 5.48 -6.28
CA LYS A 205 -15.48 4.84 -5.10
C LYS A 205 -16.48 5.76 -4.38
N LEU A 206 -16.19 7.04 -4.21
CA LEU A 206 -17.09 8.00 -3.60
C LEU A 206 -18.37 8.20 -4.43
N ASN A 207 -18.27 8.17 -5.75
CA ASN A 207 -19.43 8.27 -6.64
C ASN A 207 -20.33 7.02 -6.58
N TYR A 208 -19.74 5.85 -6.41
CA TYR A 208 -20.48 4.59 -6.22
C TYR A 208 -21.34 4.60 -4.92
N HIS A 209 -20.94 5.37 -3.91
CA HIS A 209 -21.61 5.48 -2.62
C HIS A 209 -22.54 6.71 -2.48
N LYS A 210 -22.76 7.45 -3.55
CA LYS A 210 -23.77 8.53 -3.59
C LYS A 210 -25.16 7.98 -3.82
#